data_0a1a452b5a61a14212508c44531cf4c5
#
_entry.id   0a1a452b5a61a14212508c44531cf4c5
#
_cell.length_a   1.000
_cell.length_b   1.000
_cell.length_c   1.000
_cell.angle_alpha   90.00
_cell.angle_beta   90.00
_cell.angle_gamma   90.00
#
_symmetry.space_group_name_H-M   'P 1'
#
loop_
_entity.id
_entity.type
_entity.pdbx_description
1 polymer ?
#
loop_
_entity_poly.entity_id
_entity_poly.type
_entity_poly.pdbx_seq_one_letter_code
_entity_poly.pdbx_strand_id
1 'polypeptide(L)'
;MGRFRGVLLATDYDDTLYSTNATISPENRQAIEYFVAEGGKFCISTGRSYINFAIQMEKERLPVNAPVILSNGASIYDFATEKSLWLKHLPPLAPRHLAQVCRAFPQVGFEAYHQDEVFTFRANEVTRHHLTRCHLTGVPRAIEAMPVPWIKVILQHPDPGMLQQVQTYVRTQWPEDYDVTFSNPYLLEVTAKGANKGLSVLWVADHLQVKRQDIYCVGNGLNDIPMLQVSALSFAPANSYPA
;
A
#
# COMPACT_ATOMS: atom_id res chain seq x y z
N MET A 1 17.80 -16.12 -25.05
CA MET A 1 16.71 -15.29 -24.50
C MET A 1 16.55 -15.62 -23.04
N GLY A 2 16.45 -14.64 -22.13
CA GLY A 2 16.30 -14.90 -20.70
C GLY A 2 15.00 -15.66 -20.40
N ARG A 3 15.04 -16.55 -19.42
CA ARG A 3 13.98 -17.51 -19.04
C ARG A 3 12.66 -16.83 -18.63
N PHE A 4 12.73 -15.59 -18.06
CA PHE A 4 11.58 -14.86 -17.53
C PHE A 4 11.23 -13.61 -18.36
N ARG A 5 11.71 -13.53 -19.60
CA ARG A 5 11.39 -12.39 -20.46
C ARG A 5 9.89 -12.27 -20.70
N GLY A 6 9.34 -11.08 -20.40
CA GLY A 6 7.91 -10.79 -20.53
C GLY A 6 7.06 -11.18 -19.33
N VAL A 7 7.68 -11.64 -18.23
CA VAL A 7 7.02 -11.97 -16.96
C VAL A 7 7.11 -10.79 -16.00
N LEU A 8 6.00 -10.43 -15.37
CA LEU A 8 5.93 -9.48 -14.24
C LEU A 8 5.70 -10.27 -12.94
N LEU A 9 6.59 -10.10 -11.97
CA LEU A 9 6.40 -10.55 -10.59
C LEU A 9 6.15 -9.33 -9.71
N ALA A 10 4.95 -9.17 -9.18
CA ALA A 10 4.58 -8.15 -8.22
C ALA A 10 4.45 -8.77 -6.82
N THR A 11 5.19 -8.26 -5.84
CA THR A 11 5.16 -8.75 -4.47
C THR A 11 4.74 -7.66 -3.50
N ASP A 12 3.93 -8.01 -2.51
CA ASP A 12 3.80 -7.20 -1.32
C ASP A 12 5.15 -7.14 -0.57
N TYR A 13 5.32 -6.12 0.26
CA TYR A 13 6.58 -5.86 0.94
C TYR A 13 6.56 -6.31 2.40
N ASP A 14 5.74 -5.67 3.23
CA ASP A 14 5.73 -5.92 4.68
C ASP A 14 5.09 -7.26 5.03
N ASP A 15 5.81 -8.04 5.84
CA ASP A 15 5.41 -9.39 6.27
C ASP A 15 5.23 -10.39 5.09
N THR A 16 5.66 -10.00 3.88
CA THR A 16 5.72 -10.86 2.67
C THR A 16 7.17 -11.00 2.21
N LEU A 17 7.71 -10.04 1.47
CA LEU A 17 9.11 -10.04 1.05
C LEU A 17 10.04 -9.64 2.20
N TYR A 18 9.69 -8.59 2.92
CA TYR A 18 10.34 -8.10 4.12
C TYR A 18 9.70 -8.79 5.32
N SER A 19 10.43 -9.73 5.91
CA SER A 19 9.91 -10.60 6.97
C SER A 19 9.55 -9.83 8.23
N THR A 20 8.80 -10.47 9.13
CA THR A 20 8.49 -9.95 10.47
C THR A 20 9.73 -9.62 11.30
N ASN A 21 10.88 -10.25 10.98
CA ASN A 21 12.18 -9.97 11.59
C ASN A 21 12.89 -8.77 10.96
N ALA A 22 12.22 -7.99 10.12
CA ALA A 22 12.73 -6.80 9.44
C ALA A 22 13.95 -7.09 8.54
N THR A 23 13.93 -8.21 7.81
CA THR A 23 14.98 -8.64 6.88
C THR A 23 14.39 -9.25 5.61
N ILE A 24 15.15 -9.19 4.52
CA ILE A 24 14.90 -9.98 3.31
C ILE A 24 15.92 -11.12 3.33
N SER A 25 15.45 -12.36 3.24
CA SER A 25 16.34 -13.50 3.31
C SER A 25 17.35 -13.51 2.14
N PRO A 26 18.57 -14.04 2.35
CA PRO A 26 19.55 -14.17 1.27
C PRO A 26 19.02 -14.98 0.08
N GLU A 27 18.20 -16.02 0.34
CA GLU A 27 17.59 -16.87 -0.67
C GLU A 27 16.60 -16.08 -1.54
N ASN A 28 15.73 -15.28 -0.91
CA ASN A 28 14.80 -14.41 -1.63
C ASN A 28 15.55 -13.38 -2.47
N ARG A 29 16.59 -12.77 -1.93
CA ARG A 29 17.44 -11.82 -2.65
C ARG A 29 18.09 -12.46 -3.87
N GLN A 30 18.70 -13.62 -3.73
CA GLN A 30 19.32 -14.36 -4.83
C GLN A 30 18.30 -14.77 -5.90
N ALA A 31 17.10 -15.20 -5.48
CA ALA A 31 16.02 -15.56 -6.40
C ALA A 31 15.54 -14.35 -7.22
N ILE A 32 15.41 -13.18 -6.60
CA ILE A 32 15.02 -11.94 -7.29
C ILE A 32 16.12 -11.51 -8.27
N GLU A 33 17.38 -11.53 -7.85
CA GLU A 33 18.54 -11.22 -8.71
C GLU A 33 18.57 -12.14 -9.94
N TYR A 34 18.39 -13.44 -9.75
CA TYR A 34 18.30 -14.40 -10.83
C TYR A 34 17.11 -14.14 -11.76
N PHE A 35 15.91 -13.86 -11.19
CA PHE A 35 14.71 -13.54 -11.97
C PHE A 35 14.92 -12.32 -12.87
N VAL A 36 15.51 -11.24 -12.32
CA VAL A 36 15.79 -10.01 -13.05
C VAL A 36 16.87 -10.23 -14.12
N ALA A 37 17.96 -10.96 -13.79
CA ALA A 37 19.04 -11.29 -14.73
C ALA A 37 18.53 -12.10 -15.92
N GLU A 38 17.54 -12.98 -15.71
CA GLU A 38 16.88 -13.77 -16.75
C GLU A 38 15.75 -13.00 -17.48
N GLY A 39 15.67 -11.67 -17.32
CA GLY A 39 14.79 -10.77 -18.07
C GLY A 39 13.40 -10.56 -17.47
N GLY A 40 13.15 -11.04 -16.27
CA GLY A 40 11.91 -10.79 -15.53
C GLY A 40 11.77 -9.33 -15.09
N LYS A 41 10.54 -8.87 -14.92
CA LYS A 41 10.17 -7.55 -14.38
C LYS A 41 9.72 -7.71 -12.93
N PHE A 42 10.51 -7.16 -12.01
CA PHE A 42 10.25 -7.24 -10.58
C PHE A 42 9.68 -5.93 -10.04
N CYS A 43 8.46 -5.99 -9.51
CA CYS A 43 7.68 -4.89 -8.97
C CYS A 43 7.39 -5.12 -7.49
N ILE A 44 7.46 -4.07 -6.68
CA ILE A 44 6.96 -4.08 -5.30
C ILE A 44 5.63 -3.35 -5.26
N SER A 45 4.66 -3.90 -4.51
CA SER A 45 3.33 -3.33 -4.29
C SER A 45 3.06 -3.21 -2.79
N THR A 46 3.12 -2.01 -2.23
CA THR A 46 3.09 -1.79 -0.79
C THR A 46 2.07 -0.73 -0.34
N GLY A 47 1.61 -0.85 0.91
CA GLY A 47 0.86 0.21 1.58
C GLY A 47 1.71 1.42 1.97
N ARG A 48 3.04 1.30 1.96
CA ARG A 48 3.95 2.39 2.31
C ARG A 48 3.82 3.57 1.35
N SER A 49 3.95 4.79 1.87
CA SER A 49 4.08 6.00 1.06
C SER A 49 5.48 6.15 0.48
N TYR A 50 5.66 7.07 -0.48
CA TYR A 50 6.96 7.34 -1.10
C TYR A 50 8.05 7.64 -0.08
N ILE A 51 7.82 8.60 0.84
CA ILE A 51 8.79 9.01 1.87
C ILE A 51 9.28 7.86 2.74
N ASN A 52 8.39 6.94 3.06
CA ASN A 52 8.71 5.77 3.86
C ASN A 52 9.44 4.71 3.01
N PHE A 53 8.97 4.47 1.78
CA PHE A 53 9.51 3.39 0.96
C PHE A 53 10.85 3.74 0.30
N ALA A 54 11.12 5.01 -0.01
CA ALA A 54 12.39 5.46 -0.56
C ALA A 54 13.57 5.08 0.36
N ILE A 55 13.41 5.21 1.68
CA ILE A 55 14.39 4.79 2.68
C ILE A 55 14.66 3.29 2.59
N GLN A 56 13.62 2.48 2.36
CA GLN A 56 13.77 1.03 2.24
C GLN A 56 14.47 0.64 0.93
N MET A 57 14.16 1.32 -0.17
CA MET A 57 14.83 1.09 -1.46
C MET A 57 16.34 1.35 -1.36
N GLU A 58 16.74 2.44 -0.70
CA GLU A 58 18.15 2.77 -0.47
C GLU A 58 18.84 1.74 0.43
N LYS A 59 18.20 1.37 1.54
CA LYS A 59 18.72 0.42 2.53
C LYS A 59 18.89 -0.99 1.95
N GLU A 60 17.84 -1.50 1.33
CA GLU A 60 17.79 -2.89 0.88
C GLU A 60 18.46 -3.11 -0.48
N ARG A 61 18.61 -2.09 -1.31
CA ARG A 61 19.25 -2.13 -2.64
C ARG A 61 18.74 -3.31 -3.49
N LEU A 62 17.44 -3.55 -3.45
CA LEU A 62 16.82 -4.60 -4.27
C LEU A 62 16.92 -4.27 -5.75
N PRO A 63 17.09 -5.25 -6.63
CA PRO A 63 17.13 -5.05 -8.07
C PRO A 63 15.72 -4.87 -8.66
N VAL A 64 14.98 -3.88 -8.13
CA VAL A 64 13.65 -3.50 -8.65
C VAL A 64 13.86 -2.85 -10.02
N ASN A 65 13.31 -3.45 -11.07
CA ASN A 65 13.43 -3.00 -12.46
C ASN A 65 12.09 -2.76 -13.14
N ALA A 66 11.06 -2.54 -12.35
CA ALA A 66 9.72 -2.12 -12.74
C ALA A 66 9.24 -0.98 -11.83
N PRO A 67 8.26 -0.16 -12.23
CA PRO A 67 7.66 0.83 -11.36
C PRO A 67 7.10 0.21 -10.07
N VAL A 68 7.27 0.91 -8.94
CA VAL A 68 6.81 0.50 -7.62
C VAL A 68 5.41 1.06 -7.35
N ILE A 69 4.53 0.19 -6.86
CA ILE A 69 3.17 0.55 -6.44
C ILE A 69 3.21 0.91 -4.95
N LEU A 70 2.83 2.13 -4.65
CA LEU A 70 2.86 2.74 -3.32
C LEU A 70 1.46 3.10 -2.84
N SER A 71 1.32 3.31 -1.52
CA SER A 71 0.06 3.74 -0.88
C SER A 71 -1.14 2.89 -1.30
N ASN A 72 -0.98 1.55 -1.31
CA ASN A 72 -1.98 0.57 -1.75
C ASN A 72 -2.54 0.83 -3.16
N GLY A 73 -1.71 1.36 -4.06
CA GLY A 73 -2.10 1.64 -5.43
C GLY A 73 -2.56 3.09 -5.69
N ALA A 74 -2.50 3.97 -4.70
CA ALA A 74 -2.79 5.39 -4.90
C ALA A 74 -1.64 6.13 -5.61
N SER A 75 -0.43 5.55 -5.65
CA SER A 75 0.73 6.10 -6.35
C SER A 75 1.55 5.00 -7.02
N ILE A 76 2.10 5.31 -8.20
CA ILE A 76 3.07 4.47 -8.90
C ILE A 76 4.29 5.33 -9.20
N TYR A 77 5.44 4.86 -8.74
CA TYR A 77 6.70 5.60 -8.84
C TYR A 77 7.80 4.74 -9.48
N ASP A 78 8.50 5.32 -10.44
CA ASP A 78 9.67 4.69 -11.06
C ASP A 78 10.94 5.23 -10.41
N PHE A 79 11.58 4.41 -9.58
CA PHE A 79 12.83 4.76 -8.89
C PHE A 79 14.05 4.83 -9.82
N ALA A 80 14.01 4.19 -11.00
CA ALA A 80 15.10 4.25 -11.97
C ALA A 80 15.15 5.61 -12.70
N THR A 81 13.99 6.21 -12.95
CA THR A 81 13.86 7.51 -13.61
C THR A 81 13.50 8.64 -12.66
N GLU A 82 13.29 8.33 -11.38
CA GLU A 82 12.86 9.26 -10.32
C GLU A 82 11.57 10.02 -10.67
N LYS A 83 10.59 9.30 -11.25
CA LYS A 83 9.34 9.91 -11.71
C LYS A 83 8.12 9.28 -11.08
N SER A 84 7.19 10.14 -10.64
CA SER A 84 5.82 9.73 -10.38
C SER A 84 5.12 9.49 -11.72
N LEU A 85 4.72 8.22 -11.97
CA LEU A 85 4.06 7.85 -13.22
C LEU A 85 2.54 7.95 -13.10
N TRP A 86 2.02 7.77 -11.90
CA TRP A 86 0.59 7.85 -11.62
C TRP A 86 0.35 8.23 -10.15
N LEU A 87 -0.67 9.07 -9.94
CA LEU A 87 -1.06 9.53 -8.61
C LEU A 87 -2.56 9.78 -8.57
N LYS A 88 -3.24 9.18 -7.62
CA LYS A 88 -4.67 9.37 -7.40
C LYS A 88 -4.92 9.85 -5.97
N HIS A 89 -5.38 11.09 -5.87
CA HIS A 89 -5.76 11.67 -4.59
C HIS A 89 -7.17 11.27 -4.18
N LEU A 90 -7.44 11.29 -2.88
CA LEU A 90 -8.78 11.21 -2.33
C LEU A 90 -9.65 12.36 -2.88
N PRO A 91 -10.98 12.15 -2.98
CA PRO A 91 -11.89 13.18 -3.44
C PRO A 91 -11.78 14.48 -2.62
N PRO A 92 -12.08 15.65 -3.20
CA PRO A 92 -12.02 16.94 -2.49
C PRO A 92 -12.87 16.99 -1.22
N LEU A 93 -13.93 16.19 -1.14
CA LEU A 93 -14.80 16.08 0.03
C LEU A 93 -14.26 15.17 1.14
N ALA A 94 -13.13 14.48 0.92
CA ALA A 94 -12.56 13.55 1.89
C ALA A 94 -12.35 14.16 3.29
N PRO A 95 -11.85 15.40 3.46
CA PRO A 95 -11.73 15.98 4.80
C PRO A 95 -13.06 16.07 5.54
N ARG A 96 -14.12 16.46 4.85
CA ARG A 96 -15.49 16.54 5.42
C ARG A 96 -16.04 15.16 5.77
N HIS A 97 -15.92 14.20 4.85
CA HIS A 97 -16.41 12.83 5.07
C HIS A 97 -15.66 12.15 6.22
N LEU A 98 -14.33 12.25 6.25
CA LEU A 98 -13.53 11.58 7.27
C LEU A 98 -13.58 12.30 8.63
N ALA A 99 -13.82 13.62 8.67
CA ALA A 99 -14.18 14.29 9.90
C ALA A 99 -15.53 13.79 10.46
N GLN A 100 -16.50 13.46 9.60
CA GLN A 100 -17.74 12.82 10.02
C GLN A 100 -17.51 11.42 10.60
N VAL A 101 -16.63 10.61 9.99
CA VAL A 101 -16.19 9.33 10.55
C VAL A 101 -15.62 9.51 11.95
N CYS A 102 -14.68 10.46 12.15
CA CYS A 102 -14.08 10.71 13.46
C CYS A 102 -15.07 11.28 14.51
N ARG A 103 -16.15 11.89 14.08
CA ARG A 103 -17.26 12.27 14.99
C ARG A 103 -18.09 11.07 15.41
N ALA A 104 -18.41 10.17 14.47
CA ALA A 104 -19.17 8.95 14.74
C ALA A 104 -18.36 7.93 15.56
N PHE A 105 -17.04 7.90 15.39
CA PHE A 105 -16.11 6.98 16.05
C PHE A 105 -14.99 7.77 16.76
N PRO A 106 -15.26 8.40 17.93
CA PRO A 106 -14.33 9.35 18.55
C PRO A 106 -13.04 8.74 19.10
N GLN A 107 -12.97 7.40 19.23
CA GLN A 107 -11.80 6.67 19.74
C GLN A 107 -10.79 6.30 18.63
N VAL A 108 -11.14 6.50 17.36
CA VAL A 108 -10.31 6.13 16.23
C VAL A 108 -9.19 7.15 16.04
N GLY A 109 -7.94 6.66 15.95
CA GLY A 109 -6.79 7.43 15.54
C GLY A 109 -6.83 7.70 14.04
N PHE A 110 -6.21 8.76 13.59
CA PHE A 110 -6.27 9.22 12.21
C PHE A 110 -4.90 9.69 11.72
N GLU A 111 -4.49 9.23 10.56
CA GLU A 111 -3.35 9.73 9.80
C GLU A 111 -3.79 10.13 8.39
N ALA A 112 -3.43 11.33 7.93
CA ALA A 112 -3.59 11.77 6.54
C ALA A 112 -2.22 12.01 5.90
N TYR A 113 -2.06 11.56 4.67
CA TYR A 113 -0.82 11.67 3.89
C TYR A 113 -1.00 12.73 2.81
N HIS A 114 -0.25 13.82 2.93
CA HIS A 114 -0.20 14.92 1.96
C HIS A 114 1.25 15.17 1.55
N GLN A 115 1.55 15.02 0.26
CA GLN A 115 2.94 15.12 -0.23
C GLN A 115 3.90 14.27 0.64
N ASP A 116 4.93 14.89 1.20
CA ASP A 116 5.94 14.25 2.04
C ASP A 116 5.66 14.42 3.55
N GLU A 117 4.44 14.76 3.94
CA GLU A 117 4.05 14.97 5.33
C GLU A 117 2.92 14.02 5.76
N VAL A 118 2.95 13.67 7.04
CA VAL A 118 1.88 12.90 7.70
C VAL A 118 1.25 13.75 8.79
N PHE A 119 -0.04 13.99 8.67
CA PHE A 119 -0.82 14.72 9.67
C PHE A 119 -1.60 13.74 10.53
N THR A 120 -1.66 14.00 11.84
CA THR A 120 -2.38 13.13 12.78
C THR A 120 -3.49 13.86 13.50
N PHE A 121 -4.58 13.14 13.79
CA PHE A 121 -5.66 13.61 14.65
C PHE A 121 -6.04 12.49 15.62
N ARG A 122 -6.17 12.81 16.90
CA ARG A 122 -6.46 11.83 17.97
C ARG A 122 -5.52 10.61 17.94
N ALA A 123 -4.22 10.86 17.76
CA ALA A 123 -3.22 9.80 17.73
C ALA A 123 -3.28 8.93 18.99
N ASN A 124 -3.62 7.65 18.83
CA ASN A 124 -3.65 6.64 19.87
C ASN A 124 -2.35 5.82 19.92
N GLU A 125 -2.30 4.75 20.69
CA GLU A 125 -1.10 3.89 20.80
C GLU A 125 -0.77 3.19 19.47
N VAL A 126 -1.80 2.76 18.71
CA VAL A 126 -1.62 2.12 17.40
C VAL A 126 -1.01 3.13 16.41
N THR A 127 -1.52 4.39 16.42
CA THR A 127 -0.97 5.47 15.59
C THR A 127 0.52 5.67 15.90
N ARG A 128 0.88 5.81 17.18
CA ARG A 128 2.28 6.02 17.58
C ARG A 128 3.18 4.85 17.20
N HIS A 129 2.71 3.62 17.41
CA HIS A 129 3.43 2.42 17.00
C HIS A 129 3.65 2.35 15.49
N HIS A 130 2.60 2.62 14.70
CA HIS A 130 2.68 2.65 13.24
C HIS A 130 3.68 3.69 12.73
N LEU A 131 3.62 4.93 13.21
CA LEU A 131 4.57 5.99 12.84
C LEU A 131 6.01 5.60 13.18
N THR A 132 6.24 5.03 14.37
CA THR A 132 7.57 4.57 14.80
C THR A 132 8.10 3.45 13.88
N ARG A 133 7.28 2.43 13.60
CA ARG A 133 7.63 1.32 12.70
C ARG A 133 7.96 1.81 11.28
N CYS A 134 7.27 2.86 10.86
CA CYS A 134 7.44 3.46 9.54
C CYS A 134 8.52 4.54 9.47
N HIS A 135 9.20 4.86 10.58
CA HIS A 135 10.14 5.97 10.68
C HIS A 135 9.56 7.31 10.22
N LEU A 136 8.28 7.55 10.53
CA LEU A 136 7.56 8.76 10.19
C LEU A 136 7.33 9.65 11.41
N THR A 137 7.26 10.96 11.18
CA THR A 137 6.85 11.95 12.18
C THR A 137 5.47 12.47 11.82
N GLY A 138 4.51 12.28 12.72
CA GLY A 138 3.15 12.81 12.53
C GLY A 138 3.04 14.24 13.08
N VAL A 139 2.44 15.12 12.31
CA VAL A 139 2.14 16.51 12.72
C VAL A 139 0.71 16.57 13.24
N PRO A 140 0.48 16.80 14.56
CA PRO A 140 -0.86 16.91 15.13
C PRO A 140 -1.61 18.11 14.56
N ARG A 141 -2.83 17.88 14.01
CA ARG A 141 -3.66 18.94 13.43
C ARG A 141 -5.13 18.56 13.44
N ALA A 142 -6.03 19.54 13.54
CA ALA A 142 -7.46 19.31 13.30
C ALA A 142 -7.68 18.92 11.82
N ILE A 143 -8.59 17.99 11.55
CA ILE A 143 -8.81 17.43 10.19
C ILE A 143 -9.10 18.55 9.19
N GLU A 144 -9.91 19.51 9.58
CA GLU A 144 -10.32 20.64 8.74
C GLU A 144 -9.17 21.63 8.43
N ALA A 145 -8.09 21.57 9.21
CA ALA A 145 -6.91 22.43 9.05
C ALA A 145 -5.75 21.70 8.37
N MET A 146 -5.88 20.41 8.04
CA MET A 146 -4.86 19.66 7.34
C MET A 146 -4.78 20.10 5.87
N PRO A 147 -3.58 20.28 5.29
CA PRO A 147 -3.45 20.57 3.87
C PRO A 147 -3.98 19.42 3.01
N VAL A 148 -4.48 19.77 1.83
CA VAL A 148 -5.03 18.85 0.83
C VAL A 148 -4.33 19.07 -0.52
N PRO A 149 -4.40 18.13 -1.48
CA PRO A 149 -5.15 16.87 -1.45
C PRO A 149 -4.43 15.76 -0.69
N TRP A 150 -5.17 14.79 -0.15
CA TRP A 150 -4.57 13.61 0.49
C TRP A 150 -4.41 12.46 -0.50
N ILE A 151 -3.33 11.70 -0.35
CA ILE A 151 -3.07 10.47 -1.13
C ILE A 151 -3.82 9.30 -0.52
N LYS A 152 -3.74 9.18 0.82
CA LYS A 152 -4.46 8.17 1.60
C LYS A 152 -4.72 8.68 3.02
N VAL A 153 -5.61 7.98 3.71
CA VAL A 153 -5.82 8.11 5.16
C VAL A 153 -5.73 6.73 5.80
N ILE A 154 -5.19 6.68 7.01
CA ILE A 154 -5.22 5.48 7.84
C ILE A 154 -6.02 5.77 9.10
N LEU A 155 -7.00 4.92 9.38
CA LEU A 155 -7.80 4.93 10.60
C LEU A 155 -7.31 3.79 11.50
N GLN A 156 -7.05 4.07 12.78
CA GLN A 156 -6.40 3.12 13.68
C GLN A 156 -7.19 2.93 14.96
N HIS A 157 -7.28 1.67 15.40
CA HIS A 157 -7.86 1.31 16.68
C HIS A 157 -7.30 -0.03 17.18
N PRO A 158 -7.10 -0.24 18.51
CA PRO A 158 -6.61 -1.50 19.05
C PRO A 158 -7.66 -2.64 18.97
N ASP A 159 -8.94 -2.32 18.81
CA ASP A 159 -10.01 -3.29 18.57
C ASP A 159 -10.33 -3.38 17.06
N PRO A 160 -10.05 -4.53 16.40
CA PRO A 160 -10.41 -4.75 15.00
C PRO A 160 -11.92 -4.67 14.73
N GLY A 161 -12.76 -5.05 15.69
CA GLY A 161 -14.22 -4.98 15.57
C GLY A 161 -14.72 -3.55 15.43
N MET A 162 -14.09 -2.61 16.11
CA MET A 162 -14.36 -1.17 15.93
C MET A 162 -14.03 -0.73 14.50
N LEU A 163 -12.88 -1.13 13.95
CA LEU A 163 -12.49 -0.78 12.59
C LEU A 163 -13.36 -1.44 11.52
N GLN A 164 -13.91 -2.64 11.78
CA GLN A 164 -14.90 -3.26 10.89
C GLN A 164 -16.19 -2.44 10.82
N GLN A 165 -16.65 -1.87 11.95
CA GLN A 165 -17.78 -0.95 11.96
C GLN A 165 -17.48 0.33 11.17
N VAL A 166 -16.28 0.89 11.34
CA VAL A 166 -15.82 2.06 10.57
C VAL A 166 -15.79 1.73 9.07
N GLN A 167 -15.24 0.58 8.68
CA GLN A 167 -15.21 0.14 7.28
C GLN A 167 -16.60 0.05 6.69
N THR A 168 -17.54 -0.60 7.42
CA THR A 168 -18.93 -0.72 7.01
C THR A 168 -19.57 0.66 6.86
N TYR A 169 -19.34 1.55 7.82
CA TYR A 169 -19.86 2.91 7.77
C TYR A 169 -19.38 3.68 6.54
N VAL A 170 -18.07 3.68 6.27
CA VAL A 170 -17.50 4.40 5.11
C VAL A 170 -18.04 3.83 3.80
N ARG A 171 -18.05 2.50 3.66
CA ARG A 171 -18.57 1.82 2.46
C ARG A 171 -20.04 2.05 2.21
N THR A 172 -20.85 2.21 3.27
CA THR A 172 -22.29 2.49 3.16
C THR A 172 -22.55 3.95 2.81
N GLN A 173 -21.81 4.88 3.42
CA GLN A 173 -22.05 6.30 3.20
C GLN A 173 -21.51 6.81 1.86
N TRP A 174 -20.37 6.27 1.40
CA TRP A 174 -19.66 6.74 0.19
C TRP A 174 -19.11 5.58 -0.65
N PRO A 175 -19.97 4.70 -1.18
CA PRO A 175 -19.56 3.47 -1.88
C PRO A 175 -18.72 3.71 -3.14
N GLU A 176 -18.93 4.88 -3.79
CA GLU A 176 -18.25 5.24 -5.04
C GLU A 176 -17.02 6.13 -4.86
N ASP A 177 -16.77 6.61 -3.63
CA ASP A 177 -15.68 7.56 -3.38
C ASP A 177 -14.38 6.89 -2.94
N TYR A 178 -14.48 5.75 -2.23
CA TYR A 178 -13.34 5.15 -1.54
C TYR A 178 -13.20 3.64 -1.78
N ASP A 179 -11.96 3.20 -1.86
CA ASP A 179 -11.57 1.84 -1.51
C ASP A 179 -11.09 1.84 -0.06
N VAL A 180 -11.63 0.89 0.74
CA VAL A 180 -11.38 0.80 2.18
C VAL A 180 -10.96 -0.63 2.51
N THR A 181 -9.72 -0.80 2.95
CA THR A 181 -9.12 -2.12 3.17
C THR A 181 -8.27 -2.16 4.43
N PHE A 182 -8.13 -3.35 5.01
CA PHE A 182 -7.21 -3.58 6.10
C PHE A 182 -5.82 -3.92 5.56
N SER A 183 -4.78 -3.23 6.02
CA SER A 183 -3.38 -3.65 5.83
C SER A 183 -2.91 -4.58 6.96
N ASN A 184 -3.51 -4.43 8.15
CA ASN A 184 -3.45 -5.38 9.25
C ASN A 184 -4.69 -5.19 10.15
N PRO A 185 -4.95 -6.02 11.18
CA PRO A 185 -6.18 -5.93 11.98
C PRO A 185 -6.43 -4.56 12.64
N TYR A 186 -5.40 -3.75 12.83
CA TYR A 186 -5.46 -2.49 13.58
C TYR A 186 -5.34 -1.23 12.70
N LEU A 187 -5.16 -1.42 11.38
CA LEU A 187 -4.98 -0.35 10.39
C LEU A 187 -5.99 -0.50 9.25
N LEU A 188 -6.92 0.43 9.18
CA LEU A 188 -7.89 0.54 8.11
C LEU A 188 -7.47 1.67 7.15
N GLU A 189 -7.07 1.32 5.95
CA GLU A 189 -6.60 2.26 4.94
C GLU A 189 -7.75 2.69 4.02
N VAL A 190 -7.81 3.99 3.76
CA VAL A 190 -8.77 4.63 2.89
C VAL A 190 -8.01 5.28 1.74
N THR A 191 -8.28 4.83 0.53
CA THR A 191 -7.76 5.39 -0.72
C THR A 191 -8.91 5.82 -1.62
N ALA A 192 -8.63 6.57 -2.68
CA ALA A 192 -9.65 6.90 -3.67
C ALA A 192 -10.18 5.63 -4.35
N LYS A 193 -11.46 5.61 -4.69
CA LYS A 193 -12.07 4.49 -5.44
C LYS A 193 -11.24 4.12 -6.67
N GLY A 194 -10.93 2.84 -6.83
CA GLY A 194 -10.07 2.33 -7.89
C GLY A 194 -8.56 2.52 -7.65
N ALA A 195 -8.15 3.07 -6.51
CA ALA A 195 -6.74 3.07 -6.09
C ALA A 195 -6.49 1.86 -5.19
N ASN A 196 -6.24 0.70 -5.79
CA ASN A 196 -5.93 -0.55 -5.10
C ASN A 196 -4.78 -1.29 -5.80
N LYS A 197 -4.15 -2.21 -5.09
CA LYS A 197 -2.97 -2.95 -5.58
C LYS A 197 -3.24 -3.69 -6.90
N GLY A 198 -4.46 -4.23 -7.08
CA GLY A 198 -4.81 -5.00 -8.28
C GLY A 198 -4.85 -4.15 -9.55
N LEU A 199 -5.61 -3.06 -9.54
CA LEU A 199 -5.68 -2.14 -10.68
C LEU A 199 -4.32 -1.52 -11.00
N SER A 200 -3.51 -1.27 -9.98
CA SER A 200 -2.16 -0.73 -10.18
C SER A 200 -1.19 -1.76 -10.75
N VAL A 201 -1.31 -3.04 -10.40
CA VAL A 201 -0.54 -4.12 -11.04
C VAL A 201 -0.91 -4.23 -12.52
N LEU A 202 -2.19 -4.14 -12.87
CA LEU A 202 -2.62 -4.13 -14.27
C LEU A 202 -2.08 -2.91 -15.02
N TRP A 203 -2.09 -1.74 -14.39
CA TRP A 203 -1.51 -0.52 -14.96
C TRP A 203 0.01 -0.69 -15.23
N VAL A 204 0.77 -1.24 -14.27
CA VAL A 204 2.21 -1.51 -14.44
C VAL A 204 2.44 -2.54 -15.54
N ALA A 205 1.64 -3.60 -15.62
CA ALA A 205 1.72 -4.60 -16.68
C ALA A 205 1.50 -3.99 -18.06
N ASP A 206 0.47 -3.16 -18.22
CA ASP A 206 0.18 -2.44 -19.47
C ASP A 206 1.33 -1.49 -19.86
N HIS A 207 1.84 -0.72 -18.90
CA HIS A 207 2.99 0.18 -19.10
C HIS A 207 4.24 -0.57 -19.56
N LEU A 208 4.49 -1.78 -19.04
CA LEU A 208 5.61 -2.65 -19.41
C LEU A 208 5.30 -3.59 -20.57
N GLN A 209 4.11 -3.52 -21.16
CA GLN A 209 3.63 -4.40 -22.23
C GLN A 209 3.67 -5.90 -21.85
N VAL A 210 3.41 -6.20 -20.58
CA VAL A 210 3.30 -7.56 -20.06
C VAL A 210 1.87 -8.06 -20.22
N LYS A 211 1.70 -9.29 -20.74
CA LYS A 211 0.38 -9.88 -20.90
C LYS A 211 -0.18 -10.35 -19.56
N ARG A 212 -1.50 -10.34 -19.38
CA ARG A 212 -2.17 -10.78 -18.14
C ARG A 212 -1.78 -12.20 -17.71
N GLN A 213 -1.61 -13.11 -18.64
CA GLN A 213 -1.19 -14.49 -18.37
C GLN A 213 0.24 -14.61 -17.83
N ASP A 214 1.03 -13.54 -17.92
CA ASP A 214 2.43 -13.48 -17.48
C ASP A 214 2.61 -12.59 -16.23
N ILE A 215 1.50 -12.26 -15.54
CA ILE A 215 1.49 -11.52 -14.27
C ILE A 215 1.43 -12.53 -13.12
N TYR A 216 2.42 -12.50 -12.24
CA TYR A 216 2.48 -13.31 -11.02
C TYR A 216 2.51 -12.38 -9.82
N CYS A 217 1.76 -12.73 -8.76
CA CYS A 217 1.66 -11.91 -7.55
C CYS A 217 1.91 -12.72 -6.28
N VAL A 218 2.53 -12.07 -5.30
CA VAL A 218 2.76 -12.61 -3.96
C VAL A 218 2.23 -11.63 -2.93
N GLY A 219 1.40 -12.08 -1.98
CA GLY A 219 0.84 -11.24 -0.92
C GLY A 219 0.31 -12.02 0.25
N ASN A 220 0.19 -11.38 1.43
CA ASN A 220 -0.23 -12.02 2.67
C ASN A 220 -1.47 -11.38 3.31
N GLY A 221 -1.82 -10.15 2.92
CA GLY A 221 -2.85 -9.33 3.56
C GLY A 221 -4.14 -9.19 2.76
N LEU A 222 -5.17 -8.65 3.41
CA LEU A 222 -6.47 -8.40 2.77
C LEU A 222 -6.37 -7.31 1.67
N ASN A 223 -5.43 -6.38 1.79
CA ASN A 223 -5.12 -5.37 0.78
C ASN A 223 -4.44 -5.96 -0.47
N ASP A 224 -3.94 -7.21 -0.39
CA ASP A 224 -3.32 -7.91 -1.51
C ASP A 224 -4.33 -8.67 -2.37
N ILE A 225 -5.50 -8.99 -1.82
CA ILE A 225 -6.53 -9.77 -2.53
C ILE A 225 -6.78 -9.23 -3.95
N PRO A 226 -6.92 -7.91 -4.19
CA PRO A 226 -7.13 -7.41 -5.54
C PRO A 226 -5.99 -7.75 -6.52
N MET A 227 -4.72 -7.72 -6.08
CA MET A 227 -3.59 -8.06 -6.98
C MET A 227 -3.46 -9.58 -7.17
N LEU A 228 -3.78 -10.38 -6.16
CA LEU A 228 -3.80 -11.84 -6.28
C LEU A 228 -4.90 -12.30 -7.27
N GLN A 229 -6.05 -11.62 -7.26
CA GLN A 229 -7.17 -11.93 -8.17
C GLN A 229 -6.90 -11.59 -9.64
N VAL A 230 -6.07 -10.61 -9.94
CA VAL A 230 -5.75 -10.21 -11.33
C VAL A 230 -4.56 -10.95 -11.92
N SER A 231 -3.79 -11.67 -11.10
CA SER A 231 -2.63 -12.43 -11.53
C SER A 231 -3.02 -13.75 -12.16
N ALA A 232 -2.20 -14.24 -13.11
CA ALA A 232 -2.33 -15.57 -13.68
C ALA A 232 -1.94 -16.65 -12.67
N LEU A 233 -1.00 -16.35 -11.77
CA LEU A 233 -0.58 -17.22 -10.69
C LEU A 233 -0.30 -16.37 -9.44
N SER A 234 -0.92 -16.75 -8.33
CA SER A 234 -0.79 -16.08 -7.06
C SER A 234 -0.15 -16.98 -6.01
N PHE A 235 0.62 -16.36 -5.11
CA PHE A 235 1.29 -17.05 -4.01
C PHE A 235 0.99 -16.32 -2.71
N ALA A 236 0.86 -17.10 -1.64
CA ALA A 236 0.69 -16.59 -0.29
C ALA A 236 1.72 -17.27 0.63
N PRO A 237 2.51 -16.50 1.40
CA PRO A 237 3.40 -17.09 2.40
C PRO A 237 2.61 -17.72 3.56
N ALA A 238 3.25 -18.61 4.32
CA ALA A 238 2.60 -19.37 5.38
C ALA A 238 2.03 -18.52 6.53
N ASN A 239 2.49 -17.27 6.67
CA ASN A 239 2.01 -16.28 7.64
C ASN A 239 0.84 -15.42 7.12
N SER A 240 0.23 -15.77 6.00
CA SER A 240 -0.89 -15.02 5.42
C SER A 240 -2.13 -15.07 6.31
N TYR A 241 -2.91 -13.99 6.29
CA TYR A 241 -4.21 -13.98 6.95
C TYR A 241 -5.16 -14.97 6.26
N PRO A 242 -5.95 -15.75 7.02
CA PRO A 242 -7.00 -16.57 6.44
C PRO A 242 -8.03 -15.63 5.77
N ALA A 243 -8.35 -15.95 4.51
CA ALA A 243 -9.32 -15.22 3.69
C ALA A 243 -10.74 -15.73 3.94
#